data_697c9b85ebc1fd2fa6df9d0c32b1947f
#
_entry.id   697c9b85ebc1fd2fa6df9d0c32b1947f
#
_cell.length_a   1.000
_cell.length_b   1.000
_cell.length_c   1.000
_cell.angle_alpha   90.00
_cell.angle_beta   90.00
_cell.angle_gamma   90.00
#
_symmetry.space_group_name_H-M   'P 1'
#
loop_
_entity.id
_entity.type
_entity.pdbx_description
1 polymer ?
#
loop_
_entity_poly.entity_id
_entity_poly.type
_entity_poly.pdbx_seq_one_letter_code
_entity_poly.pdbx_strand_id
1 'polypeptide(L)'
;MFEPGLVVLQGDNAQGKTNLLEAIYMLATTKSSRARSDADLVSWHDRDPLTGQAFARIVGRVDKDSSRQVLEIVIREGGADGPARKRFKLNGTERRAGEILGKVNAVFFSPADVDLVGGAPSLRRRFLDIMLCQVNAEYVRVLNRYNRAVLQRNALLRQVRDRQQPAASLDYWDDQLCELGAQILAWRAVAVKELARVAAERQPRLTGGGEHLAVRYRPGLVEAQDVGNLGDDGPLAALAQLRRSV
;
A
#
# COMPACT_ATOMS: atom_id res chain seq x y z
N MET A 1 12.98 12.51 -20.35
CA MET A 1 12.30 13.31 -19.32
C MET A 1 10.84 13.37 -19.72
N PHE A 2 9.92 13.18 -18.80
CA PHE A 2 8.50 13.39 -19.09
C PHE A 2 8.16 14.82 -18.75
N GLU A 3 7.58 15.54 -19.71
CA GLU A 3 7.06 16.87 -19.47
C GLU A 3 5.61 16.81 -18.93
N PRO A 4 5.12 17.87 -18.25
CA PRO A 4 3.74 17.93 -17.84
C PRO A 4 2.79 17.80 -19.03
N GLY A 5 1.75 16.97 -18.90
CA GLY A 5 0.76 16.75 -19.94
C GLY A 5 0.53 15.28 -20.24
N LEU A 6 -0.05 15.00 -21.40
CA LEU A 6 -0.31 13.64 -21.87
C LEU A 6 0.94 13.07 -22.55
N VAL A 7 1.44 11.96 -22.04
CA VAL A 7 2.55 11.20 -22.64
C VAL A 7 2.01 9.85 -23.12
N VAL A 8 2.18 9.57 -24.41
CA VAL A 8 1.77 8.30 -25.03
C VAL A 8 3.00 7.43 -25.30
N LEU A 9 3.01 6.21 -24.77
CA LEU A 9 4.05 5.21 -25.03
C LEU A 9 3.58 4.25 -26.13
N GLN A 10 4.18 4.34 -27.31
CA GLN A 10 3.86 3.50 -28.48
C GLN A 10 5.03 2.59 -28.80
N GLY A 11 4.75 1.42 -29.35
CA GLY A 11 5.72 0.42 -29.80
C GLY A 11 5.14 -0.99 -29.74
N ASP A 12 5.88 -1.97 -30.26
CA ASP A 12 5.46 -3.36 -30.30
C ASP A 12 5.37 -4.01 -28.91
N ASN A 13 4.74 -5.18 -28.82
CA ASN A 13 4.66 -5.95 -27.59
C ASN A 13 6.07 -6.35 -27.10
N ALA A 14 6.21 -6.55 -25.81
CA ALA A 14 7.48 -6.90 -25.14
C ALA A 14 8.59 -5.83 -25.17
N GLN A 15 8.33 -4.60 -25.61
CA GLN A 15 9.31 -3.48 -25.64
C GLN A 15 9.44 -2.75 -24.28
N GLY A 16 8.88 -3.27 -23.20
CA GLY A 16 9.05 -2.71 -21.86
C GLY A 16 8.13 -1.54 -21.51
N LYS A 17 7.12 -1.18 -22.34
CA LYS A 17 6.17 -0.09 -22.02
C LYS A 17 5.52 -0.26 -20.65
N THR A 18 5.03 -1.44 -20.36
CA THR A 18 4.40 -1.76 -19.07
C THR A 18 5.43 -1.75 -17.93
N ASN A 19 6.66 -2.19 -18.19
CA ASN A 19 7.73 -2.16 -17.18
C ASN A 19 8.09 -0.72 -16.78
N LEU A 20 8.03 0.22 -17.72
CA LEU A 20 8.25 1.63 -17.42
C LEU A 20 7.14 2.20 -16.53
N LEU A 21 5.86 1.90 -16.83
CA LEU A 21 4.73 2.30 -15.97
C LEU A 21 4.82 1.66 -14.58
N GLU A 22 5.21 0.39 -14.51
CA GLU A 22 5.45 -0.31 -13.26
C GLU A 22 6.60 0.31 -12.45
N ALA A 23 7.68 0.72 -13.11
CA ALA A 23 8.79 1.41 -12.46
C ALA A 23 8.36 2.75 -11.85
N ILE A 24 7.55 3.55 -12.56
CA ILE A 24 6.97 4.79 -12.02
C ILE A 24 6.08 4.48 -10.81
N TYR A 25 5.22 3.48 -10.91
CA TYR A 25 4.36 3.05 -9.81
C TYR A 25 5.18 2.58 -8.59
N MET A 26 6.28 1.85 -8.81
CA MET A 26 7.18 1.42 -7.74
C MET A 26 7.88 2.59 -7.05
N LEU A 27 8.28 3.63 -7.77
CA LEU A 27 8.84 4.85 -7.17
C LEU A 27 7.83 5.56 -6.27
N ALA A 28 6.53 5.50 -6.59
CA ALA A 28 5.48 6.11 -5.79
C ALA A 28 5.05 5.24 -4.59
N THR A 29 5.00 3.91 -4.76
CA THR A 29 4.36 3.00 -3.79
C THR A 29 5.33 2.05 -3.11
N THR A 30 6.58 2.01 -3.55
CA THR A 30 7.63 1.04 -3.15
C THR A 30 7.30 -0.43 -3.45
N LYS A 31 6.19 -0.70 -4.13
CA LYS A 31 5.69 -2.06 -4.45
C LYS A 31 5.39 -2.20 -5.94
N SER A 32 5.54 -3.38 -6.48
CA SER A 32 5.06 -3.73 -7.81
C SER A 32 3.54 -3.83 -7.83
N SER A 33 2.93 -3.50 -8.98
CA SER A 33 1.51 -3.72 -9.24
C SER A 33 1.21 -5.16 -9.69
N ARG A 34 2.21 -5.88 -10.23
CA ARG A 34 2.05 -7.19 -10.88
C ARG A 34 2.86 -8.31 -10.24
N ALA A 35 4.09 -8.03 -9.84
CA ALA A 35 4.98 -9.03 -9.27
C ALA A 35 4.45 -9.56 -7.94
N ARG A 36 4.54 -10.87 -7.74
CA ARG A 36 4.15 -11.55 -6.49
C ARG A 36 5.23 -11.41 -5.43
N SER A 37 6.49 -11.37 -5.87
CA SER A 37 7.66 -11.21 -4.99
C SER A 37 8.65 -10.22 -5.59
N ASP A 38 9.56 -9.71 -4.76
CA ASP A 38 10.63 -8.82 -5.24
C ASP A 38 11.63 -9.57 -6.14
N ALA A 39 11.72 -10.90 -6.04
CA ALA A 39 12.55 -11.73 -6.91
C ALA A 39 12.07 -11.73 -8.36
N ASP A 40 10.75 -11.62 -8.59
CA ASP A 40 10.16 -11.58 -9.94
C ASP A 40 10.53 -10.31 -10.72
N LEU A 41 11.08 -9.30 -10.03
CA LEU A 41 11.48 -8.02 -10.61
C LEU A 41 12.93 -7.99 -11.06
N VAL A 42 13.69 -9.02 -10.76
CA VAL A 42 15.11 -9.10 -11.05
C VAL A 42 15.32 -9.77 -12.41
N SER A 43 16.16 -9.19 -13.25
CA SER A 43 16.51 -9.77 -14.56
C SER A 43 17.29 -11.08 -14.39
N TRP A 44 16.94 -12.08 -15.16
CA TRP A 44 17.67 -13.37 -15.21
C TRP A 44 19.02 -13.24 -15.91
N HIS A 45 19.18 -12.23 -16.74
CA HIS A 45 20.36 -12.03 -17.61
C HIS A 45 21.35 -11.00 -17.06
N ASP A 46 20.85 -9.96 -16.39
CA ASP A 46 21.69 -8.87 -15.91
C ASP A 46 22.21 -9.19 -14.50
N ARG A 47 23.50 -9.50 -14.43
CA ARG A 47 24.19 -9.77 -13.17
C ARG A 47 25.22 -8.68 -12.88
N ASP A 48 25.34 -8.36 -11.61
CA ASP A 48 26.36 -7.43 -11.11
C ASP A 48 27.76 -8.01 -11.40
N PRO A 49 28.63 -7.31 -12.16
CA PRO A 49 29.96 -7.84 -12.54
C PRO A 49 30.84 -8.17 -11.34
N LEU A 50 30.63 -7.51 -10.19
CA LEU A 50 31.47 -7.67 -9.00
C LEU A 50 30.98 -8.79 -8.09
N THR A 51 29.66 -8.97 -7.99
CA THR A 51 29.06 -9.92 -7.04
C THR A 51 28.47 -11.15 -7.72
N GLY A 52 28.30 -11.14 -9.04
CA GLY A 52 27.62 -12.18 -9.80
C GLY A 52 26.12 -12.29 -9.53
N GLN A 53 25.55 -11.43 -8.64
CA GLN A 53 24.14 -11.46 -8.29
C GLN A 53 23.29 -10.73 -9.31
N ALA A 54 22.13 -11.26 -9.59
CA ALA A 54 21.14 -10.58 -10.41
C ALA A 54 20.53 -9.39 -9.63
N PHE A 55 20.25 -8.29 -10.35
CA PHE A 55 19.69 -7.10 -9.75
C PHE A 55 18.75 -6.36 -10.70
N ALA A 56 17.85 -5.57 -10.11
CA ALA A 56 17.08 -4.56 -10.83
C ALA A 56 17.30 -3.19 -10.18
N ARG A 57 17.39 -2.14 -11.00
CA ARG A 57 17.60 -0.78 -10.53
C ARG A 57 16.62 0.17 -11.22
N ILE A 58 15.88 0.93 -10.42
CA ILE A 58 14.95 1.95 -10.87
C ILE A 58 15.45 3.30 -10.33
N VAL A 59 15.60 4.28 -11.20
CA VAL A 59 15.98 5.65 -10.81
C VAL A 59 15.00 6.62 -11.42
N GLY A 60 14.37 7.44 -10.57
CA GLY A 60 13.49 8.52 -10.97
C GLY A 60 13.98 9.87 -10.46
N ARG A 61 13.95 10.88 -11.34
CA ARG A 61 14.15 12.27 -10.97
C ARG A 61 12.80 12.95 -10.92
N VAL A 62 12.51 13.62 -9.80
CA VAL A 62 11.24 14.25 -9.55
C VAL A 62 11.49 15.72 -9.24
N ASP A 63 10.89 16.59 -10.02
CA ASP A 63 10.88 18.03 -9.78
C ASP A 63 9.53 18.38 -9.13
N LYS A 64 9.56 18.84 -7.87
CA LYS A 64 8.38 19.21 -7.10
C LYS A 64 8.68 20.46 -6.27
N ASP A 65 7.80 21.46 -6.37
CA ASP A 65 7.85 22.67 -5.51
C ASP A 65 9.26 23.30 -5.41
N SER A 66 9.91 23.51 -6.54
CA SER A 66 11.29 24.05 -6.65
C SER A 66 12.38 23.16 -6.07
N SER A 67 12.07 21.93 -5.68
CA SER A 67 13.05 20.95 -5.22
C SER A 67 13.19 19.81 -6.23
N ARG A 68 14.44 19.47 -6.57
CA ARG A 68 14.77 18.30 -7.36
C ARG A 68 15.16 17.15 -6.45
N GLN A 69 14.48 16.03 -6.59
CA GLN A 69 14.75 14.82 -5.82
C GLN A 69 15.11 13.66 -6.76
N VAL A 70 16.05 12.84 -6.34
CA VAL A 70 16.42 11.59 -7.02
C VAL A 70 16.03 10.44 -6.12
N LEU A 71 15.07 9.62 -6.58
CA LEU A 71 14.66 8.40 -5.93
C LEU A 71 15.31 7.20 -6.63
N GLU A 72 15.84 6.27 -5.85
CA GLU A 72 16.43 5.05 -6.37
C GLU A 72 15.92 3.85 -5.59
N ILE A 73 15.52 2.82 -6.32
CA ILE A 73 15.17 1.50 -5.78
C ILE A 73 16.11 0.50 -6.39
N VAL A 74 16.83 -0.25 -5.56
CA VAL A 74 17.69 -1.35 -5.97
C VAL A 74 17.14 -2.62 -5.36
N ILE A 75 16.87 -3.62 -6.20
CA ILE A 75 16.43 -4.95 -5.80
C ILE A 75 17.54 -5.90 -6.19
N ARG A 76 18.05 -6.66 -5.24
CA ARG A 76 19.08 -7.68 -5.48
C ARG A 76 18.51 -9.04 -5.18
N GLU A 77 18.90 -10.01 -5.97
CA GLU A 77 18.65 -11.41 -5.71
C GLU A 77 19.15 -11.77 -4.30
N GLY A 78 18.41 -12.59 -3.58
CA GLY A 78 18.87 -13.16 -2.31
C GLY A 78 20.05 -14.10 -2.54
N GLY A 79 20.94 -14.25 -1.53
CA GLY A 79 21.95 -15.32 -1.57
C GLY A 79 21.27 -16.70 -1.63
N ALA A 80 22.03 -17.78 -1.71
CA ALA A 80 21.64 -19.14 -2.07
C ALA A 80 20.30 -19.67 -1.51
N ASP A 81 19.79 -19.12 -0.41
CA ASP A 81 18.49 -19.48 0.19
C ASP A 81 17.73 -18.27 0.81
N GLY A 82 18.10 -17.05 0.44
CA GLY A 82 17.53 -15.84 1.04
C GLY A 82 16.55 -15.11 0.12
N PRO A 83 15.57 -14.36 0.69
CA PRO A 83 14.68 -13.53 -0.09
C PRO A 83 15.42 -12.37 -0.76
N ALA A 84 14.89 -11.91 -1.90
CA ALA A 84 15.39 -10.71 -2.56
C ALA A 84 15.38 -9.51 -1.60
N ARG A 85 16.42 -8.68 -1.68
CA ARG A 85 16.59 -7.51 -0.80
C ARG A 85 16.37 -6.23 -1.57
N LYS A 86 15.44 -5.41 -1.09
CA LYS A 86 15.13 -4.10 -1.64
C LYS A 86 15.77 -3.00 -0.79
N ARG A 87 16.48 -2.09 -1.46
CA ARG A 87 17.06 -0.89 -0.85
C ARG A 87 16.53 0.35 -1.53
N PHE A 88 16.38 1.41 -0.77
CA PHE A 88 15.87 2.69 -1.24
C PHE A 88 16.89 3.79 -0.97
N LYS A 89 17.02 4.72 -1.92
CA LYS A 89 17.84 5.91 -1.72
C LYS A 89 17.05 7.16 -2.11
N LEU A 90 17.25 8.22 -1.36
CA LEU A 90 16.77 9.57 -1.65
C LEU A 90 18.00 10.48 -1.75
N ASN A 91 18.20 11.10 -2.90
CA ASN A 91 19.37 11.94 -3.19
C ASN A 91 20.71 11.27 -2.85
N GLY A 92 20.84 9.98 -3.23
CA GLY A 92 22.03 9.17 -2.98
C GLY A 92 22.15 8.57 -1.57
N THR A 93 21.38 9.05 -0.60
CA THR A 93 21.41 8.57 0.79
C THR A 93 20.41 7.44 1.00
N GLU A 94 20.84 6.34 1.64
CA GLU A 94 19.96 5.21 1.95
C GLU A 94 18.86 5.63 2.92
N ARG A 95 17.63 5.19 2.64
CA ARG A 95 16.41 5.53 3.38
C ARG A 95 15.52 4.30 3.57
N ARG A 96 14.63 4.37 4.55
CA ARG A 96 13.59 3.34 4.73
C ARG A 96 12.46 3.55 3.71
N ALA A 97 11.76 2.49 3.33
CA ALA A 97 10.64 2.54 2.39
C ALA A 97 9.60 3.63 2.77
N GLY A 98 9.28 3.77 4.06
CA GLY A 98 8.33 4.77 4.54
C GLY A 98 8.77 6.23 4.35
N GLU A 99 10.07 6.50 4.16
CA GLU A 99 10.60 7.85 3.89
C GLU A 99 10.54 8.21 2.40
N ILE A 100 10.39 7.21 1.54
CA ILE A 100 10.23 7.37 0.08
C ILE A 100 8.77 7.64 -0.26
N LEU A 101 7.83 7.00 0.46
CA LEU A 101 6.39 7.19 0.24
C LEU A 101 6.00 8.66 0.38
N GLY A 102 5.13 9.13 -0.53
CA GLY A 102 4.68 10.53 -0.59
C GLY A 102 5.64 11.51 -1.29
N LYS A 103 6.82 11.05 -1.74
CA LYS A 103 7.72 11.88 -2.58
C LYS A 103 7.19 11.98 -4.01
N VAL A 104 6.60 10.92 -4.50
CA VAL A 104 5.83 10.85 -5.75
C VAL A 104 4.47 10.30 -5.43
N ASN A 105 3.42 10.92 -5.95
CA ASN A 105 2.07 10.38 -5.89
C ASN A 105 1.68 9.90 -7.28
N ALA A 106 1.23 8.66 -7.39
CA ALA A 106 0.79 8.06 -8.63
C ALA A 106 -0.53 7.32 -8.47
N VAL A 107 -1.40 7.50 -9.44
CA VAL A 107 -2.59 6.64 -9.63
C VAL A 107 -2.30 5.76 -10.82
N PHE A 108 -2.34 4.46 -10.60
CA PHE A 108 -2.14 3.46 -11.64
C PHE A 108 -3.47 2.78 -11.93
N PHE A 109 -3.79 2.66 -13.22
CA PHE A 109 -4.97 1.94 -13.68
C PHE A 109 -4.56 0.84 -14.65
N SER A 110 -5.08 -0.35 -14.45
CA SER A 110 -4.85 -1.54 -15.29
C SER A 110 -6.14 -2.32 -15.48
N PRO A 111 -6.23 -3.22 -16.46
CA PRO A 111 -7.38 -4.10 -16.61
C PRO A 111 -7.71 -4.94 -15.37
N ALA A 112 -6.72 -5.27 -14.54
CA ALA A 112 -6.91 -6.01 -13.29
C ALA A 112 -7.67 -5.21 -12.22
N ASP A 113 -7.80 -3.89 -12.35
CA ASP A 113 -8.52 -3.05 -11.38
C ASP A 113 -10.04 -3.23 -11.44
N VAL A 114 -10.56 -3.91 -12.45
CA VAL A 114 -11.96 -4.40 -12.50
C VAL A 114 -12.24 -5.30 -11.28
N ASP A 115 -11.25 -6.08 -10.83
CA ASP A 115 -11.35 -6.94 -9.65
C ASP A 115 -11.51 -6.13 -8.33
N LEU A 116 -11.29 -4.83 -8.37
CA LEU A 116 -11.58 -3.97 -7.21
C LEU A 116 -13.07 -4.01 -6.84
N VAL A 117 -13.95 -4.12 -7.84
CA VAL A 117 -15.40 -4.21 -7.65
C VAL A 117 -15.83 -5.63 -7.30
N GLY A 118 -15.52 -6.61 -8.15
CA GLY A 118 -16.00 -7.99 -8.02
C GLY A 118 -15.10 -8.91 -7.18
N GLY A 119 -13.86 -8.54 -6.95
CA GLY A 119 -12.87 -9.38 -6.29
C GLY A 119 -12.90 -9.37 -4.76
N ALA A 120 -11.89 -10.01 -4.17
CA ALA A 120 -11.80 -10.20 -2.72
C ALA A 120 -11.69 -8.87 -1.94
N PRO A 121 -12.23 -8.78 -0.71
CA PRO A 121 -12.10 -7.59 0.15
C PRO A 121 -10.66 -7.16 0.43
N SER A 122 -9.69 -8.07 0.33
CA SER A 122 -8.26 -7.76 0.47
C SER A 122 -7.75 -6.80 -0.61
N LEU A 123 -8.28 -6.87 -1.84
CA LEU A 123 -7.92 -5.96 -2.93
C LEU A 123 -8.37 -4.53 -2.61
N ARG A 124 -9.60 -4.35 -2.10
CA ARG A 124 -10.12 -3.05 -1.67
C ARG A 124 -9.34 -2.47 -0.50
N ARG A 125 -8.98 -3.29 0.49
CA ARG A 125 -8.12 -2.85 1.60
C ARG A 125 -6.74 -2.42 1.09
N ARG A 126 -6.13 -3.22 0.21
CA ARG A 126 -4.83 -2.89 -0.40
C ARG A 126 -4.88 -1.59 -1.19
N PHE A 127 -5.94 -1.35 -1.96
CA PHE A 127 -6.14 -0.10 -2.70
C PHE A 127 -6.15 1.12 -1.75
N LEU A 128 -6.95 1.06 -0.67
CA LEU A 128 -7.01 2.13 0.32
C LEU A 128 -5.67 2.34 1.02
N ASP A 129 -4.98 1.25 1.38
CA ASP A 129 -3.68 1.33 2.04
C ASP A 129 -2.62 1.97 1.13
N ILE A 130 -2.59 1.61 -0.15
CA ILE A 130 -1.67 2.20 -1.13
C ILE A 130 -1.95 3.69 -1.30
N MET A 131 -3.22 4.08 -1.43
CA MET A 131 -3.63 5.47 -1.56
C MET A 131 -3.25 6.28 -0.31
N LEU A 132 -3.64 5.80 0.87
CA LEU A 132 -3.37 6.49 2.14
C LEU A 132 -1.87 6.57 2.46
N CYS A 133 -1.10 5.54 2.15
CA CYS A 133 0.35 5.55 2.34
C CYS A 133 1.07 6.61 1.50
N GLN A 134 0.53 7.01 0.36
CA GLN A 134 1.11 8.05 -0.47
C GLN A 134 0.86 9.47 0.06
N VAL A 135 -0.21 9.68 0.83
CA VAL A 135 -0.65 11.02 1.25
C VAL A 135 -0.52 11.26 2.75
N ASN A 136 -0.30 10.21 3.54
CA ASN A 136 -0.26 10.30 4.99
C ASN A 136 0.89 9.46 5.59
N ALA A 137 1.96 10.14 6.02
CA ALA A 137 3.12 9.48 6.62
C ALA A 137 2.80 8.84 7.99
N GLU A 138 1.82 9.36 8.73
CA GLU A 138 1.37 8.76 10.00
C GLU A 138 0.67 7.42 9.72
N TYR A 139 -0.18 7.37 8.70
CA TYR A 139 -0.80 6.12 8.27
C TYR A 139 0.24 5.03 7.96
N VAL A 140 1.33 5.39 7.27
CA VAL A 140 2.43 4.45 6.99
C VAL A 140 3.03 3.90 8.29
N ARG A 141 3.27 4.75 9.29
CA ARG A 141 3.83 4.33 10.58
C ARG A 141 2.89 3.40 11.32
N VAL A 142 1.61 3.77 11.41
CA VAL A 142 0.59 2.99 12.11
C VAL A 142 0.35 1.65 11.41
N LEU A 143 0.21 1.64 10.08
CA LEU A 143 0.02 0.42 9.30
C LEU A 143 1.21 -0.56 9.47
N ASN A 144 2.44 -0.06 9.48
CA ASN A 144 3.62 -0.89 9.70
C ASN A 144 3.66 -1.48 11.13
N ARG A 145 3.27 -0.70 12.15
CA ARG A 145 3.16 -1.18 13.53
C ARG A 145 2.07 -2.24 13.63
N TYR A 146 0.90 -1.99 13.06
CA TYR A 146 -0.23 -2.93 13.03
C TYR A 146 0.18 -4.27 12.40
N ASN A 147 0.80 -4.23 11.23
CA ASN A 147 1.25 -5.45 10.55
C ASN A 147 2.28 -6.25 11.37
N ARG A 148 3.18 -5.56 12.09
CA ARG A 148 4.12 -6.23 13.02
C ARG A 148 3.39 -6.85 14.20
N ALA A 149 2.41 -6.15 14.79
CA ALA A 149 1.61 -6.67 15.88
C ALA A 149 0.84 -7.93 15.46
N VAL A 150 0.23 -7.93 14.26
CA VAL A 150 -0.42 -9.12 13.67
C VAL A 150 0.55 -10.30 13.57
N LEU A 151 1.77 -10.08 13.07
CA LEU A 151 2.77 -11.15 12.93
C LEU A 151 3.18 -11.72 14.28
N GLN A 152 3.44 -10.86 15.28
CA GLN A 152 3.83 -11.28 16.64
C GLN A 152 2.69 -12.03 17.33
N ARG A 153 1.46 -11.49 17.27
CA ARG A 153 0.29 -12.17 17.80
C ARG A 153 0.08 -13.55 17.18
N ASN A 154 0.18 -13.66 15.86
CA ASN A 154 0.02 -14.94 15.17
C ASN A 154 1.12 -15.95 15.53
N ALA A 155 2.35 -15.50 15.77
CA ALA A 155 3.42 -16.36 16.27
C ALA A 155 3.12 -16.84 17.69
N LEU A 156 2.68 -15.93 18.56
CA LEU A 156 2.32 -16.24 19.95
C LEU A 156 1.10 -17.15 20.05
N LEU A 157 0.08 -16.97 19.20
CA LEU A 157 -1.08 -17.86 19.10
C LEU A 157 -0.69 -19.32 18.84
N ARG A 158 0.34 -19.56 18.03
CA ARG A 158 0.87 -20.91 17.80
C ARG A 158 1.48 -21.48 19.08
N GLN A 159 2.26 -20.68 19.83
CA GLN A 159 2.86 -21.09 21.10
C GLN A 159 1.80 -21.36 22.17
N VAL A 160 0.73 -20.55 22.24
CA VAL A 160 -0.40 -20.79 23.16
C VAL A 160 -1.13 -22.08 22.78
N ARG A 161 -1.41 -22.30 21.50
CA ARG A 161 -2.01 -23.55 21.00
C ARG A 161 -1.15 -24.76 21.40
N ASP A 162 0.17 -24.66 21.27
CA ASP A 162 1.11 -25.71 21.55
C ASP A 162 1.45 -25.78 23.07
N ARG A 163 0.69 -25.05 23.93
CA ARG A 163 0.82 -24.98 25.41
C ARG A 163 2.20 -24.52 25.92
N GLN A 164 2.94 -23.79 25.10
CA GLN A 164 4.25 -23.22 25.45
C GLN A 164 4.13 -21.89 26.17
N GLN A 165 3.01 -21.19 25.99
CA GLN A 165 2.71 -19.88 26.58
C GLN A 165 1.27 -19.83 27.10
N PRO A 166 0.98 -19.06 28.18
CA PRO A 166 -0.38 -18.85 28.67
C PRO A 166 -1.16 -17.90 27.72
N ALA A 167 -2.49 -18.05 27.67
CA ALA A 167 -3.37 -17.21 26.84
C ALA A 167 -3.24 -15.71 27.20
N ALA A 168 -3.04 -15.37 28.47
CA ALA A 168 -2.85 -13.98 28.91
C ALA A 168 -1.63 -13.28 28.24
N SER A 169 -0.72 -14.04 27.65
CA SER A 169 0.37 -13.44 26.85
C SER A 169 -0.12 -12.71 25.60
N LEU A 170 -1.36 -12.94 25.16
CA LEU A 170 -1.95 -12.30 24.00
C LEU A 170 -2.48 -10.89 24.32
N ASP A 171 -2.83 -10.58 25.57
CA ASP A 171 -3.54 -9.36 25.97
C ASP A 171 -2.84 -8.09 25.49
N TYR A 172 -1.52 -8.02 25.64
CA TYR A 172 -0.73 -6.89 25.13
C TYR A 172 -0.88 -6.69 23.62
N TRP A 173 -0.84 -7.79 22.85
CA TRP A 173 -0.95 -7.70 21.39
C TRP A 173 -2.36 -7.41 20.94
N ASP A 174 -3.38 -7.86 21.68
CA ASP A 174 -4.78 -7.57 21.43
C ASP A 174 -5.06 -6.08 21.66
N ASP A 175 -4.55 -5.48 22.75
CA ASP A 175 -4.63 -4.05 22.99
C ASP A 175 -3.93 -3.24 21.89
N GLN A 176 -2.73 -3.64 21.47
CA GLN A 176 -2.02 -2.98 20.38
C GLN A 176 -2.78 -3.06 19.04
N LEU A 177 -3.38 -4.19 18.73
CA LEU A 177 -4.19 -4.37 17.52
C LEU A 177 -5.46 -3.54 17.55
N CYS A 178 -6.13 -3.45 18.70
CA CYS A 178 -7.30 -2.60 18.89
C CYS A 178 -6.96 -1.13 18.68
N GLU A 179 -5.91 -0.63 19.32
CA GLU A 179 -5.48 0.76 19.22
C GLU A 179 -5.09 1.16 17.79
N LEU A 180 -4.17 0.39 17.19
CA LEU A 180 -3.68 0.67 15.83
C LEU A 180 -4.75 0.42 14.78
N GLY A 181 -5.57 -0.60 14.97
CA GLY A 181 -6.69 -0.93 14.10
C GLY A 181 -7.75 0.17 14.06
N ALA A 182 -8.10 0.74 15.21
CA ALA A 182 -9.04 1.87 15.28
C ALA A 182 -8.57 3.08 14.48
N GLN A 183 -7.28 3.43 14.57
CA GLN A 183 -6.71 4.53 13.79
C GLN A 183 -6.79 4.25 12.29
N ILE A 184 -6.45 3.03 11.86
CA ILE A 184 -6.53 2.61 10.45
C ILE A 184 -7.98 2.70 9.95
N LEU A 185 -8.95 2.22 10.74
CA LEU A 185 -10.37 2.25 10.39
C LEU A 185 -10.87 3.69 10.22
N ALA A 186 -10.51 4.60 11.12
CA ALA A 186 -10.87 6.02 11.05
C ALA A 186 -10.35 6.68 9.76
N TRP A 187 -9.07 6.52 9.43
CA TRP A 187 -8.51 7.07 8.18
C TRP A 187 -9.16 6.47 6.93
N ARG A 188 -9.44 5.16 6.92
CA ARG A 188 -10.12 4.51 5.79
C ARG A 188 -11.56 5.01 5.64
N ALA A 189 -12.28 5.24 6.73
CA ALA A 189 -13.63 5.78 6.71
C ALA A 189 -13.66 7.18 6.07
N VAL A 190 -12.77 8.08 6.52
CA VAL A 190 -12.63 9.43 5.94
C VAL A 190 -12.28 9.35 4.45
N ALA A 191 -11.32 8.50 4.08
CA ALA A 191 -10.90 8.33 2.69
C ALA A 191 -12.03 7.82 1.80
N VAL A 192 -12.83 6.85 2.28
CA VAL A 192 -13.97 6.30 1.51
C VAL A 192 -15.09 7.33 1.40
N LYS A 193 -15.35 8.14 2.44
CA LYS A 193 -16.33 9.25 2.40
C LYS A 193 -15.97 10.23 1.29
N GLU A 194 -14.70 10.64 1.18
CA GLU A 194 -14.24 11.55 0.14
C GLU A 194 -14.24 10.91 -1.25
N LEU A 195 -13.79 9.66 -1.37
CA LEU A 195 -13.89 8.91 -2.64
C LEU A 195 -15.34 8.79 -3.11
N ALA A 196 -16.28 8.50 -2.20
CA ALA A 196 -17.70 8.37 -2.52
C ALA A 196 -18.26 9.69 -3.09
N ARG A 197 -17.90 10.82 -2.48
CA ARG A 197 -18.32 12.15 -2.94
C ARG A 197 -17.81 12.42 -4.36
N VAL A 198 -16.51 12.25 -4.60
CA VAL A 198 -15.89 12.49 -5.89
C VAL A 198 -16.41 11.51 -6.96
N ALA A 199 -16.59 10.24 -6.60
CA ALA A 199 -17.12 9.23 -7.52
C ALA A 199 -18.57 9.54 -7.95
N ALA A 200 -19.42 9.93 -7.01
CA ALA A 200 -20.81 10.31 -7.31
C ALA A 200 -20.90 11.52 -8.26
N GLU A 201 -19.97 12.48 -8.15
CA GLU A 201 -19.90 13.64 -9.07
C GLU A 201 -19.41 13.26 -10.47
N ARG A 202 -18.54 12.24 -10.58
CA ARG A 202 -17.89 11.87 -11.85
C ARG A 202 -18.67 10.82 -12.64
N GLN A 203 -19.35 9.89 -11.94
CA GLN A 203 -20.07 8.79 -12.58
C GLN A 203 -21.09 9.22 -13.64
N PRO A 204 -21.94 10.24 -13.44
CA PRO A 204 -22.89 10.67 -14.45
C PRO A 204 -22.23 11.15 -15.75
N ARG A 205 -21.02 11.71 -15.67
CA ARG A 205 -20.27 12.16 -16.85
C ARG A 205 -19.75 11.00 -17.68
N LEU A 206 -19.47 9.84 -17.06
CA LEU A 206 -18.98 8.64 -17.73
C LEU A 206 -20.12 7.82 -18.35
N THR A 207 -21.32 7.85 -17.74
CA THR A 207 -22.44 7.00 -18.14
C THR A 207 -23.58 7.77 -18.82
N GLY A 208 -23.38 9.07 -19.14
CA GLY A 208 -24.44 9.90 -19.70
C GLY A 208 -25.63 10.12 -18.75
N GLY A 209 -25.42 10.00 -17.44
CA GLY A 209 -26.46 10.16 -16.41
C GLY A 209 -27.28 8.89 -16.13
N GLY A 210 -26.99 7.78 -16.79
CA GLY A 210 -27.76 6.54 -16.67
C GLY A 210 -27.51 5.71 -15.39
N GLU A 211 -26.40 6.00 -14.66
CA GLU A 211 -26.01 5.22 -13.49
C GLU A 211 -25.65 6.11 -12.30
N HIS A 212 -25.97 5.60 -11.11
CA HIS A 212 -25.58 6.22 -9.84
C HIS A 212 -24.65 5.30 -9.04
N LEU A 213 -23.44 5.77 -8.75
CA LEU A 213 -22.45 5.05 -7.96
C LEU A 213 -22.54 5.45 -6.49
N ALA A 214 -22.75 4.47 -5.62
CA ALA A 214 -22.66 4.62 -4.17
C ALA A 214 -21.51 3.79 -3.62
N VAL A 215 -20.57 4.42 -2.93
CA VAL A 215 -19.44 3.75 -2.27
C VAL A 215 -19.64 3.86 -0.77
N ARG A 216 -19.59 2.72 -0.06
CA ARG A 216 -19.77 2.65 1.40
C ARG A 216 -18.66 1.86 2.05
N TYR A 217 -18.16 2.35 3.19
CA TYR A 217 -17.19 1.63 4.00
C TYR A 217 -17.92 0.69 4.96
N ARG A 218 -17.58 -0.61 4.90
CA ARG A 218 -18.12 -1.64 5.81
C ARG A 218 -16.94 -2.45 6.38
N PRO A 219 -16.35 -2.04 7.51
CA PRO A 219 -15.36 -2.84 8.21
C PRO A 219 -16.04 -4.08 8.83
N GLY A 220 -15.35 -5.24 8.76
CA GLY A 220 -15.95 -6.52 9.18
C GLY A 220 -16.17 -6.70 10.70
N LEU A 221 -15.73 -5.73 11.51
CA LEU A 221 -15.79 -5.79 12.98
C LEU A 221 -16.78 -4.79 13.61
N VAL A 222 -17.40 -3.93 12.79
CA VAL A 222 -18.24 -2.83 13.28
C VAL A 222 -19.56 -2.85 12.52
N GLU A 223 -20.69 -2.67 13.21
CA GLU A 223 -21.99 -2.57 12.55
C GLU A 223 -22.06 -1.34 11.64
N ALA A 224 -22.84 -1.45 10.56
CA ALA A 224 -22.87 -0.41 9.51
C ALA A 224 -23.33 0.97 10.01
N GLN A 225 -24.08 1.02 11.12
CA GLN A 225 -24.57 2.27 11.74
C GLN A 225 -23.45 3.05 12.44
N ASP A 226 -22.44 2.36 12.96
CA ASP A 226 -21.32 2.97 13.70
C ASP A 226 -20.25 3.57 12.81
N VAL A 227 -20.21 3.16 11.55
CA VAL A 227 -19.19 3.63 10.59
C VAL A 227 -19.39 5.09 10.18
N GLY A 228 -20.66 5.57 10.20
CA GLY A 228 -20.97 6.97 9.91
C GLY A 228 -20.34 7.96 10.89
N ASN A 229 -20.18 7.53 12.14
CA ASN A 229 -19.68 8.36 13.24
C ASN A 229 -18.14 8.28 13.39
N LEU A 230 -17.47 7.28 12.79
CA LEU A 230 -16.03 7.11 12.91
C LEU A 230 -15.21 8.28 12.33
N GLY A 231 -15.80 9.04 11.41
CA GLY A 231 -15.14 10.19 10.77
C GLY A 231 -15.19 11.49 11.54
N ASP A 232 -16.23 11.68 12.37
CA ASP A 232 -16.48 12.93 13.09
C ASP A 232 -15.93 12.91 14.53
N ASP A 233 -15.91 11.74 15.19
CA ASP A 233 -15.45 11.58 16.59
C ASP A 233 -14.00 11.13 16.75
N GLY A 234 -13.27 10.89 15.65
CA GLY A 234 -11.87 10.53 15.65
C GLY A 234 -11.54 9.10 16.11
N PRO A 235 -10.23 8.78 16.25
CA PRO A 235 -9.74 7.43 16.55
C PRO A 235 -10.23 6.84 17.88
N LEU A 236 -10.62 7.69 18.86
CA LEU A 236 -11.03 7.26 20.20
C LEU A 236 -12.38 6.56 20.23
N ALA A 237 -13.35 7.00 19.40
CA ALA A 237 -14.67 6.33 19.31
C ALA A 237 -14.53 4.94 18.66
N ALA A 238 -13.68 4.81 17.64
CA ALA A 238 -13.35 3.53 17.01
C ALA A 238 -12.70 2.54 17.99
N LEU A 239 -11.87 3.01 18.92
CA LEU A 239 -11.24 2.22 19.99
C LEU A 239 -12.28 1.62 20.95
N ALA A 240 -13.26 2.43 21.37
CA ALA A 240 -14.31 1.98 22.31
C ALA A 240 -15.19 0.88 21.70
N GLN A 241 -15.43 0.95 20.38
CA GLN A 241 -16.23 -0.05 19.67
C GLN A 241 -15.46 -1.36 19.45
N LEU A 242 -14.17 -1.28 19.05
CA LEU A 242 -13.32 -2.47 18.88
C LEU A 242 -13.12 -3.26 20.18
N ARG A 243 -13.01 -2.58 21.34
CA ARG A 243 -12.92 -3.24 22.65
C ARG A 243 -14.17 -3.99 23.08
N ARG A 244 -15.35 -3.64 22.54
CA ARG A 244 -16.63 -4.34 22.83
C ARG A 244 -16.86 -5.58 21.96
N SER A 245 -16.10 -5.72 20.85
CA SER A 245 -16.26 -6.80 19.85
C SER A 245 -15.19 -7.89 19.95
N VAL A 246 -14.24 -7.80 20.89
CA VAL A 246 -13.23 -8.81 21.25
C VAL A 246 -13.61 -9.46 22.58
#